data_11e986149e6fc6a7201a89b8b0839af0
#
_entry.id   11e986149e6fc6a7201a89b8b0839af0
#
_cell.length_a   1.000
_cell.length_b   1.000
_cell.length_c   1.000
_cell.angle_alpha   90.00
_cell.angle_beta   90.00
_cell.angle_gamma   90.00
#
_symmetry.space_group_name_H-M   'P 1'
#
loop_
_entity.id
_entity.type
_entity.pdbx_description
1 polymer ?
#
loop_
_entity_poly.entity_id
_entity_poly.type
_entity_poly.pdbx_seq_one_letter_code
_entity_poly.pdbx_strand_id
1 'polypeptide(L)'
;GAIHSAKIDATEFLPRISVSRHVGDDSMFYFTASQGYEPGGLNGTTPIFTADGTPSLLAFEPEKAIQFELGWKGSLMDGRATAGVAAFFIDYEDRAYQILTPNPNGPGLIEGITNVGDTDQKGLELEFAFLINEYLTVTAAAGFIDAEWDTGTVMPDGTDLSGRTPSNVIDDGFSITADLNRPISDDLTFLASLQFSHQGQGESMPPFDPITNEAYSVLNLQAGFQKGPWELMLNVDNVTDEEYYTDLENFPNFGLDGLSGEGPATIVIGTFGHPRIVSASLSYSF
;
A
#
# COMPACT_ATOMS: atom_id res chain seq x y z
N GLY A 1 27.08 27.62 13.93
CA GLY A 1 26.65 26.77 12.84
C GLY A 1 26.34 27.62 11.61
N ALA A 2 26.72 27.18 10.41
CA ALA A 2 26.32 27.85 9.20
C ALA A 2 24.80 27.68 9.00
N ILE A 3 24.10 28.78 8.73
CA ILE A 3 22.68 28.71 8.32
C ILE A 3 22.70 28.47 6.82
N HIS A 4 22.26 27.30 6.42
CA HIS A 4 22.02 27.00 5.01
C HIS A 4 20.56 27.32 4.70
N SER A 5 20.31 28.05 3.63
CA SER A 5 18.97 28.33 3.14
C SER A 5 18.88 27.92 1.68
N ALA A 6 17.87 27.17 1.34
CA ALA A 6 17.52 26.90 -0.03
C ALA A 6 16.07 27.35 -0.28
N LYS A 7 15.76 27.72 -1.52
CA LYS A 7 14.42 28.10 -1.94
C LYS A 7 13.99 27.13 -3.03
N ILE A 8 12.84 26.54 -2.84
CA ILE A 8 12.21 25.68 -3.84
C ILE A 8 11.04 26.45 -4.43
N ASP A 9 11.09 26.67 -5.73
CA ASP A 9 9.98 27.20 -6.52
C ASP A 9 9.56 26.08 -7.48
N ALA A 10 8.34 25.59 -7.34
CA ALA A 10 7.79 24.54 -8.19
C ALA A 10 6.58 25.06 -8.96
N THR A 11 6.61 24.86 -10.27
CA THR A 11 5.45 25.08 -11.16
C THR A 11 5.45 23.94 -12.15
N GLU A 12 4.41 23.12 -12.16
CA GLU A 12 4.32 21.95 -13.02
C GLU A 12 2.98 21.93 -13.75
N PHE A 13 3.01 21.47 -15.00
CA PHE A 13 1.81 21.26 -15.80
C PHE A 13 1.42 19.78 -15.75
N LEU A 14 0.24 19.46 -15.21
CA LEU A 14 -0.22 18.08 -14.97
C LEU A 14 -1.36 17.75 -15.94
N PRO A 15 -1.06 17.33 -17.18
CA PRO A 15 -2.10 16.95 -18.12
C PRO A 15 -2.75 15.65 -17.73
N ARG A 16 -4.07 15.56 -18.02
CA ARG A 16 -4.84 14.32 -17.96
C ARG A 16 -5.75 14.23 -19.18
N ILE A 17 -5.71 13.10 -19.84
CA ILE A 17 -6.62 12.75 -20.95
C ILE A 17 -7.34 11.48 -20.56
N SER A 18 -8.66 11.49 -20.67
CA SER A 18 -9.48 10.31 -20.45
C SER A 18 -10.48 10.18 -21.60
N VAL A 19 -10.56 8.98 -22.16
CA VAL A 19 -11.50 8.64 -23.22
C VAL A 19 -12.27 7.41 -22.78
N SER A 20 -13.59 7.47 -22.90
CA SER A 20 -14.45 6.32 -22.61
C SER A 20 -15.41 6.05 -23.75
N ARG A 21 -15.75 4.79 -23.93
CA ARG A 21 -16.73 4.33 -24.91
C ARG A 21 -17.67 3.32 -24.30
N HIS A 22 -18.95 3.63 -24.33
CA HIS A 22 -20.00 2.67 -24.00
C HIS A 22 -20.22 1.71 -25.17
N VAL A 23 -20.43 0.45 -24.84
CA VAL A 23 -20.74 -0.63 -25.76
C VAL A 23 -22.05 -1.29 -25.28
N GLY A 24 -23.14 -0.98 -25.95
CA GLY A 24 -24.46 -1.23 -25.40
C GLY A 24 -24.77 -0.34 -24.20
N ASP A 25 -25.78 -0.75 -23.43
CA ASP A 25 -26.21 0.01 -22.24
C ASP A 25 -25.44 -0.38 -20.97
N ASP A 26 -24.78 -1.53 -21.00
CA ASP A 26 -24.26 -2.22 -19.81
C ASP A 26 -22.74 -2.29 -19.74
N SER A 27 -22.00 -1.79 -20.74
CA SER A 27 -20.55 -1.92 -20.79
C SER A 27 -19.86 -0.63 -21.17
N MET A 28 -18.70 -0.39 -20.58
CA MET A 28 -17.84 0.75 -20.90
C MET A 28 -16.38 0.32 -20.91
N PHE A 29 -15.66 0.69 -21.97
CA PHE A 29 -14.21 0.69 -22.01
C PHE A 29 -13.70 2.10 -21.78
N TYR A 30 -12.56 2.22 -21.14
CA TYR A 30 -11.91 3.51 -20.94
C TYR A 30 -10.39 3.41 -21.04
N PHE A 31 -9.80 4.52 -21.40
CA PHE A 31 -8.36 4.73 -21.37
C PHE A 31 -8.09 6.06 -20.70
N THR A 32 -7.10 6.10 -19.80
CA THR A 32 -6.62 7.32 -19.17
C THR A 32 -5.11 7.40 -19.31
N ALA A 33 -4.62 8.59 -19.65
CA ALA A 33 -3.22 8.95 -19.53
C ALA A 33 -3.13 10.21 -18.66
N SER A 34 -2.27 10.19 -17.64
CA SER A 34 -2.12 11.31 -16.71
C SER A 34 -0.68 11.45 -16.24
N GLN A 35 -0.30 12.66 -15.91
CA GLN A 35 0.96 12.96 -15.25
C GLN A 35 0.70 13.30 -13.79
N GLY A 36 1.50 12.72 -12.88
CA GLY A 36 1.60 13.01 -11.46
C GLY A 36 2.87 13.81 -11.17
N TYR A 37 2.90 14.46 -10.03
CA TYR A 37 4.03 15.28 -9.58
C TYR A 37 4.03 15.35 -8.05
N GLU A 38 5.19 15.12 -7.45
CA GLU A 38 5.46 15.40 -6.07
C GLU A 38 6.56 16.45 -5.97
N PRO A 39 6.35 17.58 -5.27
CA PRO A 39 7.36 18.62 -5.19
C PRO A 39 8.57 18.14 -4.41
N GLY A 40 9.75 18.54 -4.90
CA GLY A 40 10.99 18.39 -4.15
C GLY A 40 10.95 19.15 -2.82
N GLY A 41 11.89 18.85 -1.96
CA GLY A 41 11.91 19.35 -0.58
C GLY A 41 13.29 19.68 -0.07
N LEU A 42 13.34 20.08 1.20
CA LEU A 42 14.56 20.34 1.94
C LEU A 42 14.73 19.30 3.03
N ASN A 43 15.90 18.70 3.09
CA ASN A 43 16.31 17.85 4.20
C ASN A 43 16.73 18.75 5.36
N GLY A 44 15.91 19.03 6.29
CA GLY A 44 16.15 19.72 7.54
C GLY A 44 17.52 20.40 7.75
N THR A 45 18.14 20.23 8.90
CA THR A 45 19.45 20.80 9.23
C THR A 45 20.62 19.85 9.05
N THR A 46 20.38 18.63 8.63
CA THR A 46 21.38 17.57 8.58
C THR A 46 21.82 17.34 7.13
N PRO A 47 23.07 17.65 6.75
CA PRO A 47 23.56 17.35 5.43
C PRO A 47 23.69 15.84 5.23
N ILE A 48 23.18 15.34 4.14
CA ILE A 48 23.42 13.98 3.65
C ILE A 48 24.79 13.97 2.96
N PHE A 49 25.55 12.92 3.16
CA PHE A 49 26.88 12.76 2.54
C PHE A 49 26.80 11.66 1.48
N THR A 50 27.45 11.90 0.36
CA THR A 50 27.67 10.87 -0.67
C THR A 50 28.71 9.83 -0.15
N ALA A 51 28.79 8.69 -0.83
CA ALA A 51 29.72 7.60 -0.45
C ALA A 51 31.19 8.04 -0.37
N ASP A 52 31.60 9.10 -1.06
CA ASP A 52 32.93 9.70 -1.00
C ASP A 52 33.12 10.72 0.13
N GLY A 53 32.09 10.93 0.95
CA GLY A 53 32.11 11.89 2.07
C GLY A 53 31.85 13.34 1.67
N THR A 54 31.47 13.60 0.43
CA THR A 54 31.07 14.94 -0.03
C THR A 54 29.70 15.28 0.54
N PRO A 55 29.46 16.48 1.13
CA PRO A 55 28.13 16.88 1.55
C PRO A 55 27.17 16.85 0.37
N SER A 56 26.18 15.98 0.42
CA SER A 56 25.09 15.93 -0.55
C SER A 56 24.08 17.03 -0.25
N LEU A 57 23.26 17.31 -1.24
CA LEU A 57 22.36 18.44 -1.25
C LEU A 57 21.44 18.51 -0.03
N LEU A 58 21.22 19.73 0.43
CA LEU A 58 20.18 20.06 1.41
C LEU A 58 18.78 19.89 0.85
N ALA A 59 18.66 19.72 -0.46
CA ALA A 59 17.39 19.63 -1.19
C ALA A 59 17.35 18.35 -2.02
N PHE A 60 16.17 17.84 -2.24
CA PHE A 60 15.87 16.80 -3.21
C PHE A 60 14.95 17.35 -4.31
N GLU A 61 15.10 16.82 -5.49
CA GLU A 61 14.35 17.22 -6.67
C GLU A 61 12.93 16.68 -6.67
N PRO A 62 12.01 17.24 -7.46
CA PRO A 62 10.67 16.71 -7.62
C PRO A 62 10.66 15.31 -8.23
N GLU A 63 9.69 14.52 -7.82
CA GLU A 63 9.33 13.23 -8.44
C GLU A 63 8.21 13.43 -9.45
N LYS A 64 8.27 12.75 -10.59
CA LYS A 64 7.24 12.75 -11.62
C LYS A 64 6.76 11.34 -11.89
N ALA A 65 5.49 11.22 -12.29
CA ALA A 65 4.92 9.96 -12.70
C ALA A 65 4.08 10.13 -13.96
N ILE A 66 4.23 9.24 -14.91
CA ILE A 66 3.35 9.13 -16.07
C ILE A 66 2.59 7.81 -15.96
N GLN A 67 1.27 7.91 -15.91
CA GLN A 67 0.40 6.75 -15.79
C GLN A 67 -0.43 6.54 -17.05
N PHE A 68 -0.52 5.30 -17.49
CA PHE A 68 -1.47 4.81 -18.48
C PHE A 68 -2.35 3.75 -17.87
N GLU A 69 -3.64 3.84 -18.12
CA GLU A 69 -4.63 2.87 -17.62
C GLU A 69 -5.61 2.54 -18.72
N LEU A 70 -5.87 1.25 -18.92
CA LEU A 70 -6.89 0.73 -19.80
C LEU A 70 -7.82 -0.16 -18.99
N GLY A 71 -9.12 0.12 -19.01
CA GLY A 71 -10.06 -0.65 -18.23
C GLY A 71 -11.38 -0.90 -18.96
N TRP A 72 -12.11 -1.86 -18.40
CA TRP A 72 -13.47 -2.19 -18.73
C TRP A 72 -14.30 -2.28 -17.47
N LYS A 73 -15.53 -1.77 -17.52
CA LYS A 73 -16.55 -1.95 -16.48
C LYS A 73 -17.86 -2.34 -17.14
N GLY A 74 -18.57 -3.28 -16.52
CA GLY A 74 -19.82 -3.74 -17.07
C GLY A 74 -20.80 -4.29 -16.05
N SER A 75 -22.07 -4.19 -16.39
CA SER A 75 -23.18 -4.86 -15.75
C SER A 75 -23.51 -6.14 -16.53
N LEU A 76 -23.70 -7.22 -15.82
CA LEU A 76 -23.90 -8.56 -16.36
C LEU A 76 -25.16 -9.18 -15.76
N MET A 77 -25.72 -10.18 -16.42
CA MET A 77 -26.88 -10.96 -15.94
C MET A 77 -28.07 -10.09 -15.53
N ASP A 78 -28.47 -9.15 -16.42
CA ASP A 78 -29.56 -8.21 -16.18
C ASP A 78 -29.41 -7.38 -14.90
N GLY A 79 -28.21 -6.89 -14.64
CA GLY A 79 -27.88 -6.06 -13.48
C GLY A 79 -27.58 -6.82 -12.18
N ARG A 80 -27.63 -8.15 -12.19
CA ARG A 80 -27.33 -8.97 -11.00
C ARG A 80 -25.85 -9.06 -10.69
N ALA A 81 -24.98 -8.83 -11.67
CA ALA A 81 -23.55 -8.79 -11.45
C ALA A 81 -22.95 -7.52 -12.04
N THR A 82 -21.91 -7.02 -11.41
CA THR A 82 -21.01 -6.00 -11.96
C THR A 82 -19.59 -6.51 -11.95
N ALA A 83 -18.83 -6.19 -12.99
CA ALA A 83 -17.42 -6.54 -13.06
C ALA A 83 -16.62 -5.37 -13.61
N GLY A 84 -15.40 -5.25 -13.15
CA GLY A 84 -14.40 -4.31 -13.62
C GLY A 84 -13.03 -4.98 -13.74
N VAL A 85 -12.30 -4.59 -14.77
CA VAL A 85 -10.88 -4.93 -14.92
C VAL A 85 -10.15 -3.71 -15.42
N ALA A 86 -8.98 -3.43 -14.82
CA ALA A 86 -8.08 -2.38 -15.25
C ALA A 86 -6.65 -2.92 -15.31
N ALA A 87 -5.93 -2.58 -16.38
CA ALA A 87 -4.50 -2.77 -16.47
C ALA A 87 -3.84 -1.39 -16.49
N PHE A 88 -2.76 -1.23 -15.74
CA PHE A 88 -2.05 0.03 -15.64
C PHE A 88 -0.54 -0.14 -15.81
N PHE A 89 0.08 0.94 -16.23
CA PHE A 89 1.52 1.13 -16.24
C PHE A 89 1.82 2.53 -15.70
N ILE A 90 2.81 2.62 -14.81
CA ILE A 90 3.27 3.89 -14.24
C ILE A 90 4.79 3.91 -14.35
N ASP A 91 5.31 4.96 -14.94
CA ASP A 91 6.72 5.28 -15.03
C ASP A 91 6.99 6.46 -14.07
N TYR A 92 7.84 6.23 -13.07
CA TYR A 92 8.27 7.23 -12.10
C TYR A 92 9.68 7.69 -12.41
N GLU A 93 9.85 8.98 -12.65
CA GLU A 93 11.13 9.65 -12.86
C GLU A 93 11.61 10.31 -11.55
N ASP A 94 12.89 10.22 -11.27
CA ASP A 94 13.59 10.87 -10.16
C ASP A 94 12.97 10.55 -8.78
N ARG A 95 12.61 9.29 -8.55
CA ARG A 95 11.92 8.87 -7.34
C ARG A 95 12.69 9.23 -6.09
N ALA A 96 12.05 10.00 -5.22
CA ALA A 96 12.60 10.43 -3.95
C ALA A 96 12.43 9.33 -2.89
N TYR A 97 13.51 9.04 -2.19
CA TYR A 97 13.56 7.94 -1.23
C TYR A 97 14.18 8.38 0.09
N GLN A 98 13.61 7.92 1.19
CA GLN A 98 14.16 8.13 2.52
C GLN A 98 15.37 7.23 2.71
N ILE A 99 16.48 7.80 3.10
CA ILE A 99 17.72 7.07 3.36
C ILE A 99 18.19 7.31 4.78
N LEU A 100 18.87 6.30 5.32
CA LEU A 100 19.62 6.40 6.56
C LEU A 100 21.10 6.21 6.23
N THR A 101 21.93 7.15 6.60
CA THR A 101 23.37 7.11 6.35
C THR A 101 24.16 7.31 7.63
N PRO A 102 25.33 6.67 7.82
CA PRO A 102 26.17 6.89 8.98
C PRO A 102 26.52 8.37 9.17
N ASN A 103 26.43 8.83 10.42
CA ASN A 103 26.82 10.19 10.74
C ASN A 103 28.35 10.34 10.65
N PRO A 104 28.90 11.10 9.68
CA PRO A 104 30.33 11.25 9.52
C PRO A 104 30.98 12.08 10.63
N ASN A 105 30.17 12.77 11.45
CA ASN A 105 30.64 13.65 12.51
C ASN A 105 30.48 13.07 13.92
N GLY A 106 30.03 11.80 14.05
CA GLY A 106 29.81 11.18 15.35
C GLY A 106 29.07 9.86 15.29
N PRO A 107 28.74 9.26 16.41
CA PRO A 107 27.91 8.05 16.41
C PRO A 107 26.48 8.32 15.95
N GLY A 108 25.83 7.30 15.37
CA GLY A 108 24.44 7.34 14.92
C GLY A 108 24.27 7.47 13.42
N LEU A 109 23.03 7.53 12.98
CA LEU A 109 22.65 7.73 11.58
C LEU A 109 22.04 9.12 11.38
N ILE A 110 22.06 9.52 10.13
CA ILE A 110 21.41 10.72 9.63
C ILE A 110 20.32 10.26 8.66
N GLU A 111 19.12 10.73 8.90
CA GLU A 111 17.97 10.51 8.03
C GLU A 111 17.85 11.65 7.03
N GLY A 112 17.51 11.32 5.80
CA GLY A 112 17.23 12.29 4.76
C GLY A 112 16.49 11.68 3.58
N ILE A 113 16.03 12.55 2.68
CA ILE A 113 15.40 12.18 1.41
C ILE A 113 16.34 12.55 0.28
N THR A 114 16.49 11.67 -0.69
CA THR A 114 17.26 11.93 -1.91
C THR A 114 16.56 11.25 -3.10
N ASN A 115 16.74 11.81 -4.29
CA ASN A 115 16.34 11.14 -5.51
C ASN A 115 17.32 10.00 -5.78
N VAL A 116 16.80 8.82 -6.00
CA VAL A 116 17.59 7.59 -6.15
C VAL A 116 17.62 7.14 -7.61
N GLY A 117 16.50 7.26 -8.32
CA GLY A 117 16.38 6.85 -9.71
C GLY A 117 14.92 6.63 -10.12
N ASP A 118 14.75 5.93 -11.20
CA ASP A 118 13.46 5.71 -11.83
C ASP A 118 12.91 4.33 -11.49
N THR A 119 11.58 4.17 -11.51
CA THR A 119 10.92 2.89 -11.30
C THR A 119 9.75 2.70 -12.25
N ASP A 120 9.64 1.50 -12.78
CA ASP A 120 8.48 1.06 -13.53
C ASP A 120 7.52 0.26 -12.64
N GLN A 121 6.22 0.51 -12.79
CA GLN A 121 5.18 -0.26 -12.13
C GLN A 121 4.11 -0.64 -13.14
N LYS A 122 3.71 -1.89 -13.15
CA LYS A 122 2.60 -2.39 -13.96
C LYS A 122 1.71 -3.28 -13.13
N GLY A 123 0.43 -3.29 -13.43
CA GLY A 123 -0.49 -4.09 -12.64
C GLY A 123 -1.82 -4.35 -13.29
N LEU A 124 -2.58 -5.18 -12.60
CA LEU A 124 -3.94 -5.58 -12.95
C LEU A 124 -4.83 -5.45 -11.72
N GLU A 125 -5.97 -4.81 -11.89
CA GLU A 125 -7.02 -4.72 -10.88
C GLU A 125 -8.30 -5.40 -11.38
N LEU A 126 -8.93 -6.16 -10.48
CA LEU A 126 -10.16 -6.87 -10.73
C LEU A 126 -11.18 -6.52 -9.65
N GLU A 127 -12.39 -6.20 -10.06
CA GLU A 127 -13.53 -5.95 -9.17
C GLU A 127 -14.73 -6.78 -9.64
N PHE A 128 -15.45 -7.33 -8.70
CA PHE A 128 -16.63 -8.12 -8.97
C PHE A 128 -17.66 -7.99 -7.85
N ALA A 129 -18.94 -7.85 -8.23
CA ALA A 129 -20.06 -7.95 -7.28
C ALA A 129 -21.19 -8.78 -7.93
N PHE A 130 -21.75 -9.67 -7.14
CA PHE A 130 -22.79 -10.56 -7.62
C PHE A 130 -23.91 -10.74 -6.59
N LEU A 131 -25.12 -10.37 -6.97
CA LEU A 131 -26.35 -10.67 -6.25
C LEU A 131 -26.77 -12.11 -6.55
N ILE A 132 -26.34 -13.05 -5.71
CA ILE A 132 -26.65 -14.49 -5.85
C ILE A 132 -28.16 -14.70 -5.82
N ASN A 133 -28.81 -14.07 -4.84
CA ASN A 133 -30.25 -13.99 -4.70
C ASN A 133 -30.62 -12.69 -3.94
N GLU A 134 -31.89 -12.46 -3.70
CA GLU A 134 -32.40 -11.25 -3.02
C GLU A 134 -31.82 -11.00 -1.61
N TYR A 135 -31.14 -11.98 -1.01
CA TYR A 135 -30.62 -11.91 0.34
C TYR A 135 -29.09 -11.97 0.41
N LEU A 136 -28.43 -12.52 -0.61
CA LEU A 136 -27.00 -12.81 -0.58
C LEU A 136 -26.27 -12.11 -1.72
N THR A 137 -25.35 -11.23 -1.34
CA THR A 137 -24.40 -10.57 -2.24
C THR A 137 -22.99 -11.08 -1.97
N VAL A 138 -22.24 -11.33 -3.03
CA VAL A 138 -20.79 -11.60 -2.95
C VAL A 138 -20.05 -10.51 -3.69
N THR A 139 -19.05 -9.92 -3.04
CA THR A 139 -18.12 -8.99 -3.66
C THR A 139 -16.71 -9.57 -3.61
N ALA A 140 -15.91 -9.28 -4.63
CA ALA A 140 -14.50 -9.65 -4.67
C ALA A 140 -13.69 -8.53 -5.31
N ALA A 141 -12.49 -8.32 -4.80
CA ALA A 141 -11.51 -7.43 -5.40
C ALA A 141 -10.14 -8.12 -5.37
N ALA A 142 -9.33 -7.91 -6.41
CA ALA A 142 -7.95 -8.39 -6.46
C ALA A 142 -7.07 -7.38 -7.19
N GLY A 143 -5.83 -7.23 -6.72
CA GLY A 143 -4.79 -6.42 -7.33
C GLY A 143 -3.50 -7.21 -7.45
N PHE A 144 -2.79 -6.99 -8.55
CA PHE A 144 -1.47 -7.56 -8.83
C PHE A 144 -0.57 -6.43 -9.31
N ILE A 145 0.60 -6.29 -8.71
CA ILE A 145 1.57 -5.24 -9.02
C ILE A 145 2.93 -5.89 -9.22
N ASP A 146 3.61 -5.50 -10.29
CA ASP A 146 5.00 -5.81 -10.55
C ASP A 146 5.71 -4.46 -10.68
N ALA A 147 6.64 -4.16 -9.78
CA ALA A 147 7.34 -2.89 -9.69
C ALA A 147 8.84 -3.13 -9.52
N GLU A 148 9.65 -2.45 -10.30
CA GLU A 148 11.09 -2.61 -10.30
C GLU A 148 11.80 -1.26 -10.39
N TRP A 149 12.95 -1.15 -9.72
CA TRP A 149 13.91 -0.09 -9.96
C TRP A 149 14.63 -0.31 -11.29
N ASP A 150 14.83 0.75 -12.04
CA ASP A 150 15.51 0.70 -13.32
C ASP A 150 16.96 0.23 -13.21
N THR A 151 17.45 -0.39 -14.28
CA THR A 151 18.83 -0.84 -14.37
C THR A 151 19.81 0.32 -14.23
N GLY A 152 20.75 0.19 -13.31
CA GLY A 152 21.76 1.22 -13.03
C GLY A 152 21.36 2.13 -11.86
N THR A 153 20.22 1.91 -11.23
CA THR A 153 19.82 2.64 -10.03
C THR A 153 20.69 2.23 -8.84
N VAL A 154 21.41 3.20 -8.29
CA VAL A 154 22.34 2.99 -7.17
C VAL A 154 22.10 4.04 -6.10
N MET A 155 21.94 3.60 -4.86
CA MET A 155 21.79 4.50 -3.71
C MET A 155 23.09 5.27 -3.41
N PRO A 156 23.02 6.39 -2.69
CA PRO A 156 24.21 7.18 -2.31
C PRO A 156 25.27 6.40 -1.52
N ASP A 157 24.91 5.34 -0.84
CA ASP A 157 25.82 4.45 -0.12
C ASP A 157 26.48 3.38 -0.99
N GLY A 158 26.11 3.32 -2.28
CA GLY A 158 26.61 2.35 -3.25
C GLY A 158 25.76 1.08 -3.39
N THR A 159 24.64 0.99 -2.69
CA THR A 159 23.72 -0.15 -2.81
C THR A 159 23.06 -0.15 -4.20
N ASP A 160 23.19 -1.26 -4.94
CA ASP A 160 22.56 -1.45 -6.25
C ASP A 160 21.11 -1.90 -6.05
N LEU A 161 20.18 -1.11 -6.58
CA LEU A 161 18.74 -1.37 -6.54
C LEU A 161 18.19 -1.92 -7.87
N SER A 162 19.03 -2.06 -8.90
CA SER A 162 18.60 -2.49 -10.24
C SER A 162 17.75 -3.76 -10.21
N GLY A 163 16.53 -3.69 -10.73
CA GLY A 163 15.59 -4.81 -10.79
C GLY A 163 15.02 -5.26 -9.44
N ARG A 164 15.24 -4.51 -8.36
CA ARG A 164 14.65 -4.80 -7.06
C ARG A 164 13.28 -4.14 -6.95
N THR A 165 12.39 -4.75 -6.21
CA THR A 165 11.09 -4.17 -5.89
C THR A 165 11.27 -2.96 -4.96
N PRO A 166 10.65 -1.81 -5.24
CA PRO A 166 10.60 -0.70 -4.30
C PRO A 166 9.92 -1.10 -2.99
N SER A 167 10.38 -0.54 -1.88
CA SER A 167 9.82 -0.85 -0.56
C SER A 167 8.33 -0.54 -0.46
N ASN A 168 7.66 -1.32 0.37
CA ASN A 168 6.22 -1.21 0.64
C ASN A 168 5.32 -1.47 -0.59
N VAL A 169 5.86 -2.05 -1.65
CA VAL A 169 5.05 -2.62 -2.73
C VAL A 169 4.68 -4.05 -2.35
N ILE A 170 3.39 -4.33 -2.36
CA ILE A 170 2.82 -5.66 -2.13
C ILE A 170 2.47 -6.23 -3.50
N ASP A 171 3.05 -7.38 -3.85
CA ASP A 171 2.94 -7.97 -5.19
C ASP A 171 1.51 -8.32 -5.57
N ASP A 172 0.74 -8.84 -4.60
CA ASP A 172 -0.66 -9.21 -4.82
C ASP A 172 -1.50 -9.05 -3.55
N GLY A 173 -2.79 -8.90 -3.77
CA GLY A 173 -3.76 -8.90 -2.70
C GLY A 173 -5.17 -9.16 -3.23
N PHE A 174 -5.99 -9.82 -2.44
CA PHE A 174 -7.38 -9.99 -2.78
C PHE A 174 -8.29 -10.06 -1.56
N SER A 175 -9.55 -9.73 -1.77
CA SER A 175 -10.60 -9.87 -0.76
C SER A 175 -11.86 -10.44 -1.38
N ILE A 176 -12.58 -11.24 -0.60
CA ILE A 176 -13.91 -11.77 -0.94
C ILE A 176 -14.79 -11.55 0.26
N THR A 177 -15.95 -10.93 0.05
CA THR A 177 -16.96 -10.71 1.09
C THR A 177 -18.30 -11.33 0.66
N ALA A 178 -18.95 -12.03 1.56
CA ALA A 178 -20.29 -12.55 1.39
C ALA A 178 -21.21 -11.94 2.43
N ASP A 179 -22.18 -11.13 1.97
CA ASP A 179 -23.12 -10.41 2.81
C ASP A 179 -24.52 -11.01 2.67
N LEU A 180 -25.07 -11.46 3.79
CA LEU A 180 -26.40 -12.01 3.90
C LEU A 180 -27.31 -11.06 4.69
N ASN A 181 -28.43 -10.67 4.07
CA ASN A 181 -29.48 -9.86 4.69
C ASN A 181 -30.81 -10.59 4.49
N ARG A 182 -31.22 -11.42 5.46
CA ARG A 182 -32.37 -12.30 5.32
C ARG A 182 -33.49 -11.97 6.31
N PRO A 183 -34.63 -11.48 5.84
CA PRO A 183 -35.84 -11.37 6.66
C PRO A 183 -36.27 -12.75 7.22
N ILE A 184 -36.49 -12.81 8.52
CA ILE A 184 -36.99 -14.01 9.23
C ILE A 184 -38.49 -13.85 9.53
N SER A 185 -38.90 -12.62 9.84
CA SER A 185 -40.30 -12.22 10.00
C SER A 185 -40.46 -10.75 9.59
N ASP A 186 -41.67 -10.21 9.69
CA ASP A 186 -41.99 -8.83 9.29
C ASP A 186 -41.14 -7.78 10.03
N ASP A 187 -40.67 -8.07 11.25
CA ASP A 187 -39.93 -7.15 12.10
C ASP A 187 -38.51 -7.65 12.47
N LEU A 188 -38.10 -8.84 12.00
CA LEU A 188 -36.82 -9.46 12.35
C LEU A 188 -36.03 -9.84 11.11
N THR A 189 -34.83 -9.31 11.00
CA THR A 189 -33.88 -9.64 9.92
C THR A 189 -32.61 -10.26 10.54
N PHE A 190 -32.13 -11.33 9.93
CA PHE A 190 -30.80 -11.89 10.19
C PHE A 190 -29.80 -11.27 9.24
N LEU A 191 -28.72 -10.77 9.83
CA LEU A 191 -27.58 -10.17 9.13
C LEU A 191 -26.34 -11.05 9.33
N ALA A 192 -25.58 -11.30 8.30
CA ALA A 192 -24.27 -11.92 8.42
C ALA A 192 -23.33 -11.42 7.32
N SER A 193 -22.05 -11.31 7.65
CA SER A 193 -20.97 -10.98 6.71
C SER A 193 -19.79 -11.89 7.00
N LEU A 194 -19.23 -12.48 5.95
CA LEU A 194 -18.00 -13.26 5.99
C LEU A 194 -17.02 -12.61 5.02
N GLN A 195 -15.87 -12.16 5.52
CA GLN A 195 -14.83 -11.54 4.74
C GLN A 195 -13.55 -12.38 4.85
N PHE A 196 -13.01 -12.78 3.72
CA PHE A 196 -11.66 -13.30 3.58
C PHE A 196 -10.80 -12.30 2.85
N SER A 197 -9.62 -11.99 3.39
CA SER A 197 -8.64 -11.13 2.75
C SER A 197 -7.26 -11.81 2.75
N HIS A 198 -6.54 -11.60 1.68
CA HIS A 198 -5.15 -12.02 1.50
C HIS A 198 -4.30 -10.81 1.14
N GLN A 199 -3.13 -10.70 1.74
CA GLN A 199 -2.09 -9.75 1.37
C GLN A 199 -0.84 -10.57 1.04
N GLY A 200 -0.28 -10.34 -0.14
CA GLY A 200 0.96 -10.92 -0.60
C GLY A 200 2.16 -10.45 0.21
N GLN A 201 3.31 -10.94 -0.14
CA GLN A 201 4.56 -10.52 0.50
C GLN A 201 4.98 -9.13 0.03
N GLY A 202 5.82 -8.48 0.83
CA GLY A 202 6.46 -7.21 0.50
C GLY A 202 7.84 -7.13 1.11
N GLU A 203 8.70 -6.32 0.55
CA GLU A 203 10.03 -6.06 1.11
C GLU A 203 10.06 -4.76 1.91
N SER A 204 10.79 -4.76 3.00
CA SER A 204 11.07 -3.55 3.76
C SER A 204 12.19 -2.73 3.12
N MET A 205 12.35 -1.52 3.63
CA MET A 205 13.27 -0.51 3.13
C MET A 205 14.74 -0.94 3.01
N PRO A 206 15.41 -0.74 1.85
CA PRO A 206 16.87 -0.51 1.83
C PRO A 206 17.19 0.81 2.60
N PRO A 207 18.35 1.06 3.19
CA PRO A 207 19.64 0.54 2.76
C PRO A 207 20.14 -0.67 3.54
N PHE A 208 19.32 -1.23 4.38
CA PHE A 208 19.69 -2.42 5.15
C PHE A 208 19.33 -3.68 4.39
N ASP A 209 19.86 -4.81 4.84
CA ASP A 209 19.42 -6.08 4.28
C ASP A 209 17.89 -6.12 4.27
N PRO A 210 17.26 -6.30 3.11
CA PRO A 210 15.80 -6.29 3.04
C PRO A 210 15.25 -7.41 3.91
N ILE A 211 14.20 -7.10 4.61
CA ILE A 211 13.42 -8.09 5.33
C ILE A 211 12.08 -8.27 4.63
N THR A 212 11.71 -9.51 4.39
CA THR A 212 10.44 -9.84 3.75
C THR A 212 9.33 -9.85 4.80
N ASN A 213 8.30 -9.05 4.56
CA ASN A 213 7.00 -9.20 5.19
C ASN A 213 6.31 -10.37 4.52
N GLU A 214 6.14 -11.47 5.24
CA GLU A 214 5.49 -12.67 4.75
C GLU A 214 4.02 -12.41 4.40
N ALA A 215 3.53 -13.11 3.37
CA ALA A 215 2.12 -13.06 3.01
C ALA A 215 1.25 -13.63 4.12
N TYR A 216 0.06 -13.05 4.30
CA TYR A 216 -0.89 -13.51 5.29
C TYR A 216 -2.35 -13.46 4.80
N SER A 217 -3.23 -14.15 5.52
CA SER A 217 -4.65 -14.16 5.21
C SER A 217 -5.49 -14.06 6.48
N VAL A 218 -6.51 -13.23 6.44
CA VAL A 218 -7.40 -12.99 7.58
C VAL A 218 -8.84 -13.31 7.20
N LEU A 219 -9.54 -14.02 8.10
CA LEU A 219 -10.96 -14.30 8.00
C LEU A 219 -11.71 -13.56 9.10
N ASN A 220 -12.68 -12.74 8.72
CA ASN A 220 -13.56 -12.00 9.62
C ASN A 220 -14.99 -12.48 9.46
N LEU A 221 -15.71 -12.56 10.57
CA LEU A 221 -17.11 -12.97 10.62
C LEU A 221 -17.92 -11.97 11.44
N GLN A 222 -19.05 -11.56 10.90
CA GLN A 222 -20.07 -10.80 11.63
C GLN A 222 -21.41 -11.51 11.49
N ALA A 223 -22.19 -11.59 12.56
CA ALA A 223 -23.54 -12.13 12.50
C ALA A 223 -24.41 -11.50 13.58
N GLY A 224 -25.68 -11.25 13.25
CA GLY A 224 -26.58 -10.62 14.19
C GLY A 224 -28.02 -10.53 13.72
N PHE A 225 -28.79 -9.74 14.44
CA PHE A 225 -30.21 -9.54 14.17
C PHE A 225 -30.57 -8.06 14.28
N GLN A 226 -31.39 -7.63 13.34
CA GLN A 226 -32.06 -6.34 13.38
C GLN A 226 -33.56 -6.55 13.70
N LYS A 227 -34.05 -5.86 14.71
CA LYS A 227 -35.46 -5.87 15.09
C LYS A 227 -35.99 -4.45 15.31
N GLY A 228 -36.80 -3.97 14.37
CA GLY A 228 -37.25 -2.57 14.39
C GLY A 228 -36.04 -1.63 14.45
N PRO A 229 -35.97 -0.72 15.45
CA PRO A 229 -34.85 0.20 15.58
C PRO A 229 -33.60 -0.41 16.26
N TRP A 230 -33.65 -1.65 16.71
CA TRP A 230 -32.57 -2.32 17.41
C TRP A 230 -31.75 -3.21 16.48
N GLU A 231 -30.44 -3.16 16.63
CA GLU A 231 -29.51 -4.06 15.96
C GLU A 231 -28.52 -4.63 16.98
N LEU A 232 -28.42 -5.95 17.03
CA LEU A 232 -27.44 -6.68 17.82
C LEU A 232 -26.51 -7.44 16.89
N MET A 233 -25.20 -7.16 16.97
CA MET A 233 -24.17 -7.82 16.17
C MET A 233 -23.11 -8.48 17.06
N LEU A 234 -22.68 -9.65 16.68
CA LEU A 234 -21.49 -10.33 17.16
C LEU A 234 -20.43 -10.26 16.03
N ASN A 235 -19.24 -9.81 16.37
CA ASN A 235 -18.12 -9.73 15.44
C ASN A 235 -16.97 -10.60 15.93
N VAL A 236 -16.35 -11.32 15.03
CA VAL A 236 -15.14 -12.10 15.27
C VAL A 236 -14.12 -11.70 14.20
N ASP A 237 -13.17 -10.87 14.58
CA ASP A 237 -12.06 -10.50 13.74
C ASP A 237 -10.96 -11.54 13.86
N ASN A 238 -10.28 -11.84 12.75
CA ASN A 238 -9.24 -12.86 12.67
C ASN A 238 -9.71 -14.20 13.28
N VAL A 239 -10.74 -14.81 12.69
CA VAL A 239 -11.38 -16.06 13.16
C VAL A 239 -10.36 -17.20 13.32
N THR A 240 -9.39 -17.26 12.43
CA THR A 240 -8.33 -18.29 12.39
C THR A 240 -7.26 -18.08 13.44
N ASP A 241 -7.20 -16.90 14.07
CA ASP A 241 -6.16 -16.47 15.01
C ASP A 241 -4.76 -16.50 14.34
N GLU A 242 -4.70 -16.02 13.08
CA GLU A 242 -3.47 -15.91 12.30
C GLU A 242 -2.51 -14.93 12.99
N GLU A 243 -1.28 -15.37 13.19
CA GLU A 243 -0.20 -14.51 13.69
C GLU A 243 0.59 -13.94 12.50
N TYR A 244 0.55 -12.65 12.32
CA TYR A 244 1.19 -11.98 11.19
C TYR A 244 1.74 -10.61 11.57
N TYR A 245 2.64 -10.10 10.75
CA TYR A 245 3.14 -8.73 10.83
C TYR A 245 2.47 -7.89 9.75
N THR A 246 2.04 -6.70 10.11
CA THR A 246 1.56 -5.70 9.15
C THR A 246 2.71 -4.88 8.57
N ASP A 247 3.83 -4.84 9.30
CA ASP A 247 5.03 -4.13 8.92
C ASP A 247 6.24 -4.72 9.64
N LEU A 248 7.36 -4.87 8.91
CA LEU A 248 8.66 -5.27 9.43
C LEU A 248 9.71 -4.34 8.88
N GLU A 249 10.54 -3.80 9.75
CA GLU A 249 11.65 -2.95 9.37
C GLU A 249 12.95 -3.45 9.99
N ASN A 250 14.01 -3.40 9.20
CA ASN A 250 15.34 -3.78 9.63
C ASN A 250 16.19 -2.53 9.87
N PHE A 251 16.65 -2.33 11.10
CA PHE A 251 17.49 -1.21 11.47
C PHE A 251 18.88 -1.67 11.88
N PRO A 252 19.95 -0.94 11.56
CA PRO A 252 21.25 -1.19 12.15
C PRO A 252 21.19 -0.99 13.65
N ASN A 253 21.88 -1.84 14.38
CA ASN A 253 22.03 -1.68 15.82
C ASN A 253 22.95 -0.50 16.13
N PHE A 254 22.40 0.61 16.58
CA PHE A 254 23.09 1.86 16.93
C PHE A 254 23.89 1.79 18.24
N GLY A 255 24.38 0.62 18.63
CA GLY A 255 25.12 0.45 19.88
C GLY A 255 24.19 0.34 21.10
N LEU A 256 22.93 -0.05 20.87
CA LEU A 256 22.04 -0.51 21.95
C LEU A 256 22.54 -1.86 22.53
N ASP A 257 23.53 -2.44 21.88
CA ASP A 257 24.24 -3.66 22.27
C ASP A 257 25.38 -3.44 23.24
N GLY A 258 25.41 -2.35 24.00
CA GLY A 258 26.29 -2.22 25.17
C GLY A 258 26.32 -3.50 26.04
N LEU A 259 25.64 -4.55 25.59
CA LEU A 259 25.49 -5.86 26.19
C LEU A 259 26.15 -7.01 25.41
N SER A 260 26.53 -6.89 24.12
CA SER A 260 26.98 -8.04 23.33
C SER A 260 28.32 -7.96 22.60
N GLY A 261 28.98 -6.84 22.48
CA GLY A 261 30.40 -6.77 22.04
C GLY A 261 30.76 -7.42 20.67
N GLU A 262 29.82 -7.92 19.92
CA GLU A 262 30.05 -8.59 18.63
C GLU A 262 29.26 -7.91 17.51
N GLY A 263 29.94 -7.16 16.64
CA GLY A 263 29.54 -6.77 15.30
C GLY A 263 28.21 -6.01 15.11
N PRO A 264 27.91 -5.53 13.91
CA PRO A 264 26.65 -4.83 13.64
C PRO A 264 25.48 -5.84 13.67
N ALA A 265 24.89 -6.04 14.84
CA ALA A 265 23.60 -6.70 14.93
C ALA A 265 22.53 -5.76 14.35
N THR A 266 21.69 -6.26 13.47
CA THR A 266 20.50 -5.55 13.03
C THR A 266 19.38 -5.75 14.04
N ILE A 267 18.56 -4.74 14.23
CA ILE A 267 17.35 -4.80 15.06
C ILE A 267 16.17 -4.86 14.10
N VAL A 268 15.37 -5.90 14.22
CA VAL A 268 14.10 -5.98 13.49
C VAL A 268 13.00 -5.40 14.36
N ILE A 269 12.30 -4.41 13.85
CA ILE A 269 11.12 -3.82 14.48
C ILE A 269 9.92 -4.24 13.65
N GLY A 270 8.87 -4.73 14.30
CA GLY A 270 7.67 -5.17 13.62
C GLY A 270 6.39 -4.74 14.33
N THR A 271 5.37 -4.49 13.55
CA THR A 271 4.02 -4.24 14.01
C THR A 271 3.20 -5.52 13.81
N PHE A 272 2.72 -6.10 14.91
CA PHE A 272 1.85 -7.27 14.84
C PHE A 272 0.46 -6.90 14.33
N GLY A 273 -0.11 -7.79 13.53
CA GLY A 273 -1.52 -7.78 13.21
C GLY A 273 -2.39 -8.03 14.46
N HIS A 274 -3.66 -7.70 14.35
CA HIS A 274 -4.58 -7.94 15.46
C HIS A 274 -4.79 -9.45 15.69
N PRO A 275 -4.71 -9.92 16.92
CA PRO A 275 -5.11 -11.29 17.26
C PRO A 275 -6.62 -11.47 17.06
N ARG A 276 -7.13 -12.68 17.24
CA ARG A 276 -8.58 -12.88 17.23
C ARG A 276 -9.25 -12.04 18.30
N ILE A 277 -10.18 -11.19 17.85
CA ILE A 277 -10.98 -10.32 18.71
C ILE A 277 -12.45 -10.71 18.57
N VAL A 278 -13.11 -10.93 19.70
CA VAL A 278 -14.57 -11.17 19.74
C VAL A 278 -15.22 -9.96 20.41
N SER A 279 -16.16 -9.36 19.72
CA SER A 279 -16.91 -8.20 20.22
C SER A 279 -18.40 -8.32 19.95
N ALA A 280 -19.20 -7.64 20.74
CA ALA A 280 -20.63 -7.51 20.52
C ALA A 280 -21.04 -6.04 20.58
N SER A 281 -21.94 -5.63 19.69
CA SER A 281 -22.48 -4.28 19.66
C SER A 281 -24.00 -4.33 19.67
N LEU A 282 -24.60 -3.37 20.37
CA LEU A 282 -26.03 -3.11 20.38
C LEU A 282 -26.28 -1.67 19.95
N SER A 283 -26.99 -1.49 18.86
CA SER A 283 -27.31 -0.17 18.29
C SER A 283 -28.82 0.09 18.35
N TYR A 284 -29.18 1.38 18.48
CA TYR A 284 -30.56 1.85 18.42
C TYR A 284 -30.65 3.05 17.50
N SER A 285 -31.52 2.97 16.50
CA SER A 285 -31.77 4.07 15.55
C SER A 285 -33.03 4.83 15.92
N PHE A 286 -32.97 6.16 16.02
CA PHE A 286 -34.08 7.04 16.41
C PHE A 286 -34.96 7.39 15.20
#